data_08c8f75e17ad596363c4e30552d0943c
#
_entry.id   08c8f75e17ad596363c4e30552d0943c
#
_cell.length_a   1.000
_cell.length_b   1.000
_cell.length_c   1.000
_cell.angle_alpha   90.00
_cell.angle_beta   90.00
_cell.angle_gamma   90.00
#
_symmetry.space_group_name_H-M   'P 1'
#
loop_
_entity.id
_entity.type
_entity.pdbx_description
1 polymer ?
#
loop_
_entity_poly.entity_id
_entity_poly.type
_entity_poly.pdbx_seq_one_letter_code
_entity_poly.pdbx_strand_id
1 'polypeptide(L)'
;LPISVSDRQQKLVQQWLDILGIDKRTADAPFHSLSWGQQRLALIVRALVKHPTLLILDEPLQGLDPLNRQLIRRFVDVLISEGETQLLFVSHHAEDAPACITHRLEFVPDGGLYRYVLTKIY
;
A
#
# COMPACT_ATOMS: atom_id res chain seq x y z
N LEU A 1 17.45 8.49 -16.70
CA LEU A 1 16.52 9.35 -17.43
C LEU A 1 15.55 9.98 -16.45
N PRO A 2 15.38 11.30 -16.46
CA PRO A 2 14.35 11.92 -15.66
C PRO A 2 12.98 11.42 -16.14
N ILE A 3 12.19 10.92 -15.21
CA ILE A 3 10.82 10.53 -15.50
C ILE A 3 10.00 11.80 -15.58
N SER A 4 9.46 12.07 -16.75
CA SER A 4 8.53 13.18 -16.92
C SER A 4 7.22 12.84 -16.20
N VAL A 5 6.82 13.70 -15.26
CA VAL A 5 5.57 13.55 -14.52
C VAL A 5 4.60 14.60 -15.04
N SER A 6 3.42 14.17 -15.49
CA SER A 6 2.39 15.09 -15.97
C SER A 6 1.84 15.96 -14.82
N ASP A 7 1.25 17.11 -15.14
CA ASP A 7 0.61 17.97 -14.15
C ASP A 7 -0.48 17.25 -13.37
N ARG A 8 -1.23 16.38 -14.04
CA ARG A 8 -2.27 15.56 -13.39
C ARG A 8 -1.67 14.61 -12.36
N GLN A 9 -0.54 13.97 -12.69
CA GLN A 9 0.16 13.07 -11.77
C GLN A 9 0.72 13.85 -10.58
N GLN A 10 1.28 15.04 -10.81
CA GLN A 10 1.78 15.89 -9.73
C GLN A 10 0.67 16.29 -8.77
N LYS A 11 -0.50 16.68 -9.28
CA LYS A 11 -1.66 17.02 -8.46
C LYS A 11 -2.12 15.83 -7.62
N LEU A 12 -2.15 14.65 -8.22
CA LEU A 12 -2.56 13.43 -7.55
C LEU A 12 -1.60 13.06 -6.40
N VAL A 13 -0.31 13.12 -6.67
CA VAL A 13 0.71 12.89 -5.64
C VAL A 13 0.57 13.90 -4.50
N GLN A 14 0.34 15.17 -4.83
CA GLN A 14 0.16 16.21 -3.81
C GLN A 14 -1.08 15.93 -2.95
N GLN A 15 -2.18 15.51 -3.53
CA GLN A 15 -3.38 15.13 -2.78
C GLN A 15 -3.10 13.97 -1.83
N TRP A 16 -2.36 12.94 -2.29
CA TRP A 16 -1.99 11.82 -1.45
C TRP A 16 -1.09 12.23 -0.29
N LEU A 17 -0.11 13.10 -0.57
CA LEU A 17 0.78 13.61 0.48
C LEU A 17 0.00 14.41 1.53
N ASP A 18 -0.99 15.19 1.10
CA ASP A 18 -1.86 15.94 2.01
C ASP A 18 -2.67 15.01 2.91
N ILE A 19 -3.25 13.96 2.33
CA ILE A 19 -4.00 12.95 3.10
C ILE A 19 -3.12 12.27 4.14
N LEU A 20 -1.87 12.01 3.79
CA LEU A 20 -0.91 11.34 4.67
C LEU A 20 -0.28 12.30 5.70
N GLY A 21 -0.55 13.61 5.58
CA GLY A 21 0.06 14.59 6.46
C GLY A 21 1.55 14.80 6.21
N ILE A 22 2.02 14.49 5.03
CA ILE A 22 3.43 14.67 4.65
C ILE A 22 3.59 16.07 4.05
N ASP A 23 4.45 16.89 4.69
CA ASP A 23 4.71 18.23 4.20
C ASP A 23 5.64 18.21 2.97
N LYS A 24 5.70 19.35 2.28
CA LYS A 24 6.52 19.49 1.08
C LYS A 24 8.01 19.27 1.37
N ARG A 25 8.48 19.71 2.52
CA ARG A 25 9.89 19.56 2.91
C ARG A 25 10.27 18.09 3.00
N THR A 26 9.43 17.27 3.62
CA THR A 26 9.64 15.84 3.72
C THR A 26 9.50 15.19 2.36
N ALA A 27 8.51 15.60 1.56
CA ALA A 27 8.29 15.05 0.22
C ALA A 27 9.44 15.32 -0.74
N ASP A 28 10.11 16.45 -0.60
CA ASP A 28 11.26 16.85 -1.44
C ASP A 28 12.60 16.31 -0.91
N ALA A 29 12.61 15.67 0.25
CA ALA A 29 13.84 15.15 0.85
C ALA A 29 14.37 13.94 0.05
N PRO A 30 15.70 13.71 0.07
CA PRO A 30 16.26 12.50 -0.53
C PRO A 30 15.67 11.24 0.11
N PHE A 31 15.41 10.22 -0.71
CA PHE A 31 14.76 9.00 -0.26
C PHE A 31 15.46 8.36 0.95
N HIS A 32 16.79 8.29 0.93
CA HIS A 32 17.56 7.68 2.01
C HIS A 32 17.51 8.45 3.33
N SER A 33 17.08 9.73 3.32
CA SER A 33 16.91 10.53 4.54
C SER A 33 15.55 10.35 5.18
N LEU A 34 14.61 9.66 4.51
CA LEU A 34 13.28 9.41 5.02
C LEU A 34 13.29 8.27 6.05
N SER A 35 12.32 8.29 6.98
CA SER A 35 12.08 7.16 7.87
C SER A 35 11.64 5.93 7.06
N TRP A 36 11.70 4.74 7.66
CA TRP A 36 11.26 3.52 7.01
C TRP A 36 9.79 3.59 6.58
N GLY A 37 8.95 4.15 7.43
CA GLY A 37 7.53 4.33 7.11
C GLY A 37 7.34 5.28 5.93
N GLN A 38 8.06 6.40 5.92
CA GLN A 38 8.02 7.35 4.82
C GLN A 38 8.56 6.75 3.52
N GLN A 39 9.65 5.99 3.58
CA GLN A 39 10.17 5.27 2.42
C GLN A 39 9.14 4.29 1.87
N ARG A 40 8.46 3.55 2.75
CA ARG A 40 7.44 2.60 2.36
C ARG A 40 6.27 3.29 1.65
N LEU A 41 5.80 4.41 2.21
CA LEU A 41 4.76 5.23 1.59
C LEU A 41 5.19 5.78 0.24
N ALA A 42 6.42 6.26 0.12
CA ALA A 42 6.95 6.78 -1.14
C ALA A 42 6.95 5.72 -2.24
N LEU A 43 7.30 4.48 -1.90
CA LEU A 43 7.30 3.37 -2.86
C LEU A 43 5.88 3.00 -3.30
N ILE A 44 4.92 3.03 -2.39
CA ILE A 44 3.51 2.77 -2.72
C ILE A 44 2.97 3.87 -3.64
N VAL A 45 3.22 5.13 -3.32
CA VAL A 45 2.83 6.27 -4.16
C VAL A 45 3.44 6.17 -5.55
N ARG A 46 4.71 5.81 -5.62
CA ARG A 46 5.41 5.61 -6.90
C ARG A 46 4.72 4.55 -7.76
N ALA A 47 4.31 3.45 -7.17
CA ALA A 47 3.61 2.40 -7.90
C ALA A 47 2.25 2.87 -8.41
N LEU A 48 1.56 3.69 -7.62
CA LEU A 48 0.18 4.12 -7.90
C LEU A 48 0.08 5.26 -8.90
N VAL A 49 1.12 6.08 -9.04
CA VAL A 49 1.14 7.21 -9.98
C VAL A 49 0.86 6.77 -11.42
N LYS A 50 1.22 5.54 -11.76
CA LYS A 50 1.02 4.98 -13.11
C LYS A 50 -0.38 4.37 -13.30
N HIS A 51 -1.27 4.47 -12.34
CA HIS A 51 -2.62 3.90 -12.36
C HIS A 51 -2.63 2.41 -12.74
N PRO A 52 -1.98 1.54 -11.94
CA PRO A 52 -1.92 0.12 -12.24
C PRO A 52 -3.30 -0.52 -12.13
N THR A 53 -3.54 -1.55 -12.95
CA THR A 53 -4.74 -2.38 -12.83
C THR A 53 -4.67 -3.25 -11.59
N LEU A 54 -3.47 -3.70 -11.22
CA LEU A 54 -3.22 -4.56 -10.07
C LEU A 54 -2.05 -3.99 -9.28
N LEU A 55 -2.26 -3.79 -7.99
CA LEU A 55 -1.22 -3.43 -7.03
C LEU A 55 -0.94 -4.61 -6.13
N ILE A 56 0.31 -5.04 -6.08
CA ILE A 56 0.75 -6.12 -5.20
C ILE A 56 1.59 -5.53 -4.08
N LEU A 57 1.14 -5.71 -2.85
CA LEU A 57 1.85 -5.29 -1.65
C LEU A 57 2.23 -6.54 -0.85
N ASP A 58 3.52 -6.85 -0.83
CA ASP A 58 4.06 -8.01 -0.13
C ASP A 58 4.66 -7.56 1.20
N GLU A 59 4.02 -7.95 2.30
CA GLU A 59 4.40 -7.59 3.66
C GLU A 59 4.66 -6.09 3.85
N PRO A 60 3.73 -5.22 3.40
CA PRO A 60 4.02 -3.78 3.37
C PRO A 60 4.12 -3.13 4.74
N LEU A 61 3.60 -3.79 5.79
CA LEU A 61 3.58 -3.25 7.15
C LEU A 61 4.70 -3.80 8.02
N GLN A 62 5.49 -4.74 7.51
CA GLN A 62 6.55 -5.38 8.28
C GLN A 62 7.60 -4.35 8.72
N GLY A 63 7.96 -4.39 10.00
CA GLY A 63 8.99 -3.52 10.56
C GLY A 63 8.53 -2.10 10.87
N LEU A 64 7.26 -1.77 10.64
CA LEU A 64 6.72 -0.45 10.92
C LEU A 64 6.11 -0.39 12.32
N ASP A 65 6.16 0.81 12.92
CA ASP A 65 5.48 1.07 14.18
C ASP A 65 3.95 1.13 14.00
N PRO A 66 3.16 1.08 15.09
CA PRO A 66 1.71 1.06 14.99
C PRO A 66 1.12 2.25 14.25
N LEU A 67 1.70 3.45 14.41
CA LEU A 67 1.20 4.65 13.75
C LEU A 67 1.37 4.57 12.23
N ASN A 68 2.56 4.19 11.76
CA ASN A 68 2.84 4.04 10.34
C ASN A 68 2.04 2.90 9.71
N ARG A 69 1.83 1.80 10.44
CA ARG A 69 0.95 0.71 9.98
C ARG A 69 -0.45 1.21 9.72
N GLN A 70 -0.99 2.00 10.64
CA GLN A 70 -2.34 2.54 10.50
C GLN A 70 -2.44 3.51 9.33
N LEU A 71 -1.44 4.37 9.14
CA LEU A 71 -1.39 5.32 8.04
C LEU A 71 -1.42 4.60 6.69
N ILE A 72 -0.60 3.57 6.53
CA ILE A 72 -0.53 2.82 5.27
C ILE A 72 -1.85 2.08 5.03
N ARG A 73 -2.44 1.45 6.04
CA ARG A 73 -3.73 0.78 5.88
C ARG A 73 -4.83 1.74 5.42
N ARG A 74 -4.92 2.90 6.06
CA ARG A 74 -5.90 3.93 5.68
C ARG A 74 -5.67 4.45 4.27
N PHE A 75 -4.42 4.69 3.92
CA PHE A 75 -4.06 5.15 2.60
C PHE A 75 -4.48 4.14 1.52
N VAL A 76 -4.17 2.87 1.75
CA VAL A 76 -4.56 1.79 0.84
C VAL A 76 -6.09 1.69 0.73
N ASP A 77 -6.81 1.79 1.85
CA ASP A 77 -8.27 1.75 1.85
C ASP A 77 -8.88 2.87 0.99
N VAL A 78 -8.39 4.10 1.15
CA VAL A 78 -8.87 5.24 0.37
C VAL A 78 -8.59 5.04 -1.12
N LEU A 79 -7.39 4.61 -1.46
CA LEU A 79 -6.99 4.42 -2.85
C LEU A 79 -7.80 3.34 -3.55
N ILE A 80 -8.00 2.22 -2.90
CA ILE A 80 -8.72 1.09 -3.50
C ILE A 80 -10.21 1.39 -3.58
N SER A 81 -10.78 2.07 -2.59
CA SER A 81 -12.20 2.41 -2.61
C SER A 81 -12.57 3.45 -3.65
N GLU A 82 -11.65 4.35 -4.02
CA GLU A 82 -11.90 5.43 -4.96
C GLU A 82 -11.43 5.13 -6.39
N GLY A 83 -10.65 4.06 -6.56
CA GLY A 83 -10.00 3.75 -7.82
C GLY A 83 -10.50 2.47 -8.48
N GLU A 84 -9.89 2.16 -9.62
CA GLU A 84 -10.14 0.94 -10.37
C GLU A 84 -9.04 -0.10 -10.18
N THR A 85 -8.07 0.16 -9.29
CA THR A 85 -6.96 -0.73 -9.02
C THR A 85 -7.42 -1.88 -8.13
N GLN A 86 -7.11 -3.10 -8.53
CA GLN A 86 -7.27 -4.28 -7.70
C GLN A 86 -6.06 -4.43 -6.78
N LEU A 87 -6.28 -4.92 -5.56
CA LEU A 87 -5.24 -5.08 -4.56
C LEU A 87 -5.01 -6.55 -4.24
N LEU A 88 -3.74 -6.95 -4.30
CA LEU A 88 -3.27 -8.21 -3.70
C LEU A 88 -2.37 -7.86 -2.52
N PHE A 89 -2.85 -8.14 -1.32
CA PHE A 89 -2.16 -7.79 -0.06
C PHE A 89 -1.68 -9.07 0.60
N VAL A 90 -0.36 -9.21 0.74
CA VAL A 90 0.25 -10.40 1.34
C VAL A 90 0.76 -10.07 2.74
N SER A 91 0.30 -10.83 3.74
CA SER A 91 0.73 -10.67 5.14
C SER A 91 0.63 -11.99 5.88
N HIS A 92 1.50 -12.14 6.89
CA HIS A 92 1.43 -13.26 7.84
C HIS A 92 0.49 -12.97 9.02
N HIS A 93 -0.01 -11.74 9.12
CA HIS A 93 -0.85 -11.31 10.24
C HIS A 93 -2.20 -10.82 9.72
N ALA A 94 -3.28 -11.50 10.12
CA ALA A 94 -4.63 -11.16 9.66
C ALA A 94 -5.03 -9.72 10.06
N GLU A 95 -4.55 -9.24 11.20
CA GLU A 95 -4.83 -7.89 11.70
C GLU A 95 -4.20 -6.79 10.85
N ASP A 96 -3.23 -7.11 10.01
CA ASP A 96 -2.61 -6.14 9.10
C ASP A 96 -3.44 -5.84 7.86
N ALA A 97 -4.45 -6.65 7.58
CA ALA A 97 -5.26 -6.48 6.37
C ALA A 97 -6.04 -5.17 6.39
N PRO A 98 -6.00 -4.37 5.30
CA PRO A 98 -6.86 -3.19 5.19
C PRO A 98 -8.34 -3.55 5.19
N ALA A 99 -9.19 -2.59 5.55
CA ALA A 99 -10.62 -2.81 5.58
C ALA A 99 -11.24 -3.08 4.20
N CYS A 100 -10.56 -2.64 3.13
CA CYS A 100 -11.02 -2.84 1.75
C CYS A 100 -10.90 -4.29 1.24
N ILE A 101 -10.25 -5.16 1.98
CA ILE A 101 -10.07 -6.56 1.58
C ILE A 101 -11.41 -7.27 1.53
N THR A 102 -11.71 -7.91 0.39
CA THR A 102 -12.98 -8.59 0.15
C THR A 102 -12.88 -10.11 0.25
N HIS A 103 -11.69 -10.66 0.00
CA HIS A 103 -11.44 -12.10 -0.02
C HIS A 103 -10.13 -12.39 0.67
N ARG A 104 -10.05 -13.55 1.32
CA ARG A 104 -8.82 -14.02 1.95
C ARG A 104 -8.46 -15.39 1.39
N LEU A 105 -7.21 -15.53 0.95
CA LEU A 105 -6.65 -16.79 0.51
C LEU A 105 -5.63 -17.26 1.56
N GLU A 106 -5.88 -18.44 2.11
CA GLU A 106 -4.98 -19.06 3.08
C GLU A 106 -4.42 -20.36 2.57
N PHE A 107 -3.17 -20.64 2.91
CA PHE A 107 -2.55 -21.93 2.69
C PHE A 107 -2.55 -22.69 4.02
N VAL A 108 -3.28 -23.80 4.06
CA VAL A 108 -3.48 -24.60 5.27
C VAL A 108 -2.72 -25.93 5.14
N PRO A 109 -1.89 -26.32 6.15
CA PRO A 109 -1.22 -27.62 6.10
C PRO A 109 -2.22 -28.76 6.04
N ASP A 110 -1.97 -29.74 5.19
CA ASP A 110 -2.83 -30.90 4.98
C ASP A 110 -2.00 -32.14 4.58
N GLY A 111 -1.70 -33.00 5.56
CA GLY A 111 -1.01 -34.28 5.33
C GLY A 111 0.37 -34.16 4.65
N GLY A 112 1.19 -33.19 5.04
CA GLY A 112 2.51 -32.94 4.44
C GLY A 112 2.49 -32.06 3.20
N LEU A 113 1.31 -31.69 2.73
CA LEU A 113 1.09 -30.75 1.64
C LEU A 113 0.33 -29.53 2.17
N TYR A 114 0.11 -28.55 1.31
CA TYR A 114 -0.72 -27.41 1.62
C TYR A 114 -1.96 -27.40 0.74
N ARG A 115 -3.08 -27.07 1.34
CA ARG A 115 -4.30 -26.78 0.59
C ARG A 115 -4.62 -25.30 0.73
N TYR A 116 -5.16 -24.68 -0.30
CA TYR A 116 -5.58 -23.29 -0.21
C TYR A 116 -7.07 -23.22 0.11
N VAL A 117 -7.44 -22.19 0.88
CA VAL A 117 -8.83 -21.90 1.23
C VAL A 117 -9.12 -20.46 0.89
N LEU A 118 -10.12 -20.24 0.03
CA LEU A 118 -10.57 -18.89 -0.36
C LEU A 118 -11.85 -18.59 0.39
N THR A 119 -11.82 -17.48 1.13
CA THR A 119 -12.95 -17.03 1.95
C THR A 119 -13.39 -15.64 1.53
N LYS A 120 -14.68 -15.45 1.31
CA LYS A 120 -15.27 -14.15 1.11
C LYS A 120 -15.54 -13.51 2.48
N ILE A 121 -15.04 -12.28 2.70
CA ILE A 121 -15.04 -11.66 4.02
C ILE A 121 -16.34 -10.87 4.29
N TYR A 122 -17.03 -10.42 3.24
CA TYR A 122 -18.27 -9.66 3.42
C TYR A 122 -19.43 -10.22 2.61
#